data_cd7fbc54a54f6ee69730e4f72200487e
#
_entry.id   cd7fbc54a54f6ee69730e4f72200487e
#
_cell.length_a   1.000
_cell.length_b   1.000
_cell.length_c   1.000
_cell.angle_alpha   90.00
_cell.angle_beta   90.00
_cell.angle_gamma   90.00
#
_symmetry.space_group_name_H-M   'P 1'
#
loop_
_entity.id
_entity.type
_entity.pdbx_description
1 polymer ?
#
loop_
_entity_poly.entity_id
_entity_poly.type
_entity_poly.pdbx_seq_one_letter_code
_entity_poly.pdbx_strand_id
1 'polypeptide(L)'
;VGYRYYETADSVGYFDSDAFKAIEFKNGKASGYDEVVQFPFGYGLSYTTFTQTIKSSDVSLKAHGTNSVTVTVENTGSVAGKEIVQLYMDAPYHQDGSLGISGKGLEKSKVVLVGYAKTDEIEAGKTQDVTIEFKTDDLASFDNFGQGCYVLEKGEYHFNLQDNAHCWSQTSTDDNAVYASKAVTLDSTIVYNDDGAGKRDSDASVAAN
;
A
#
# COMPACT_ATOMS: atom_id res chain seq x y z
N VAL A 1 11.43 0.40 6.00
CA VAL A 1 12.64 -0.05 5.32
C VAL A 1 12.20 -0.95 4.16
N GLY A 2 13.06 -1.20 3.19
CA GLY A 2 12.71 -1.96 1.99
C GLY A 2 11.85 -1.14 1.02
N TYR A 3 10.88 -1.80 0.33
CA TYR A 3 10.10 -1.14 -0.71
C TYR A 3 9.42 0.16 -0.24
N ARG A 4 8.93 0.21 1.00
CA ARG A 4 8.29 1.42 1.55
C ARG A 4 9.17 2.65 1.46
N TYR A 5 10.48 2.48 1.72
CA TYR A 5 11.43 3.58 1.58
C TYR A 5 11.61 3.99 0.12
N TYR A 6 11.81 3.03 -0.79
CA TYR A 6 12.05 3.33 -2.19
C TYR A 6 10.84 4.01 -2.85
N GLU A 7 9.64 3.50 -2.58
CA GLU A 7 8.40 4.10 -3.12
C GLU A 7 8.17 5.51 -2.56
N THR A 8 8.43 5.72 -1.28
CA THR A 8 8.29 7.04 -0.66
C THR A 8 9.35 8.01 -1.18
N ALA A 9 10.61 7.58 -1.27
CA ALA A 9 11.70 8.41 -1.80
C ALA A 9 11.44 8.84 -3.26
N ASP A 10 10.91 7.92 -4.07
CA ASP A 10 10.54 8.23 -5.45
C ASP A 10 9.37 9.22 -5.50
N SER A 11 8.34 9.03 -4.69
CA SER A 11 7.16 9.91 -4.66
C SER A 11 7.48 11.36 -4.32
N VAL A 12 8.59 11.61 -3.64
CA VAL A 12 9.08 12.96 -3.31
C VAL A 12 10.19 13.43 -4.26
N GLY A 13 10.46 12.70 -5.34
CA GLY A 13 11.46 13.04 -6.35
C GLY A 13 12.91 12.92 -5.86
N TYR A 14 13.16 12.14 -4.80
CA TYR A 14 14.52 12.01 -4.26
C TYR A 14 15.52 11.44 -5.27
N PHE A 15 15.10 10.43 -6.04
CA PHE A 15 15.97 9.79 -7.05
C PHE A 15 16.26 10.67 -8.28
N ASP A 16 15.49 11.75 -8.45
CA ASP A 16 15.73 12.78 -9.48
C ASP A 16 16.43 14.03 -8.94
N SER A 17 16.72 14.07 -7.64
CA SER A 17 17.40 15.20 -7.01
C SER A 17 18.86 15.32 -7.44
N ASP A 18 19.40 16.54 -7.40
CA ASP A 18 20.81 16.78 -7.68
C ASP A 18 21.73 16.05 -6.69
N ALA A 19 21.29 15.90 -5.44
CA ALA A 19 22.03 15.17 -4.43
C ALA A 19 22.16 13.68 -4.78
N PHE A 20 21.09 13.06 -5.31
CA PHE A 20 21.12 11.67 -5.74
C PHE A 20 21.92 11.50 -7.05
N LYS A 21 21.72 12.40 -8.03
CA LYS A 21 22.47 12.40 -9.31
C LYS A 21 23.98 12.60 -9.13
N ALA A 22 24.43 13.16 -7.99
CA ALA A 22 25.82 13.30 -7.66
C ALA A 22 26.49 12.00 -7.18
N ILE A 23 25.68 10.96 -6.84
CA ILE A 23 26.19 9.65 -6.43
C ILE A 23 26.70 8.92 -7.67
N GLU A 24 27.96 8.48 -7.63
CA GLU A 24 28.53 7.66 -8.70
C GLU A 24 28.27 6.18 -8.42
N PHE A 25 27.54 5.54 -9.34
CA PHE A 25 27.36 4.10 -9.35
C PHE A 25 28.38 3.43 -10.29
N LYS A 26 28.55 2.11 -10.13
CA LYS A 26 29.51 1.31 -10.92
C LYS A 26 29.34 1.46 -12.44
N ASN A 27 28.14 1.82 -12.90
CA ASN A 27 27.75 1.91 -14.32
C ASN A 27 27.49 3.35 -14.80
N GLY A 28 27.83 4.36 -13.99
CA GLY A 28 27.59 5.77 -14.32
C GLY A 28 26.85 6.53 -13.22
N LYS A 29 26.30 7.70 -13.55
CA LYS A 29 25.50 8.49 -12.60
C LYS A 29 24.10 7.90 -12.50
N ALA A 30 23.64 7.67 -11.28
CA ALA A 30 22.27 7.25 -11.03
C ALA A 30 21.26 8.37 -11.35
N SER A 31 20.13 8.00 -11.91
CA SER A 31 19.00 8.90 -12.12
C SER A 31 17.72 8.08 -12.20
N GLY A 32 16.77 8.41 -11.33
CA GLY A 32 15.47 7.75 -11.28
C GLY A 32 15.40 6.47 -10.43
N TYR A 33 14.19 6.00 -10.24
CA TYR A 33 13.86 4.81 -9.46
C TYR A 33 14.53 3.53 -9.99
N ASP A 34 14.55 3.34 -11.31
CA ASP A 34 15.05 2.13 -11.97
C ASP A 34 16.56 1.87 -11.77
N GLU A 35 17.31 2.90 -11.39
CA GLU A 35 18.74 2.74 -11.08
C GLU A 35 18.98 2.06 -9.72
N VAL A 36 17.99 2.06 -8.84
CA VAL A 36 18.09 1.50 -7.47
C VAL A 36 17.19 0.30 -7.23
N VAL A 37 16.14 0.16 -8.00
CA VAL A 37 15.18 -0.95 -7.88
C VAL A 37 15.05 -1.68 -9.19
N GLN A 38 15.60 -2.88 -9.27
CA GLN A 38 15.52 -3.70 -10.47
C GLN A 38 14.13 -4.31 -10.66
N PHE A 39 13.50 -4.74 -9.56
CA PHE A 39 12.14 -5.27 -9.54
C PHE A 39 11.40 -4.70 -8.34
N PRO A 40 10.27 -4.01 -8.54
CA PRO A 40 9.43 -3.52 -7.45
C PRO A 40 8.95 -4.67 -6.56
N PHE A 41 8.67 -4.37 -5.31
CA PHE A 41 8.07 -5.34 -4.40
C PHE A 41 6.70 -5.78 -4.91
N GLY A 42 6.48 -7.09 -4.93
CA GLY A 42 5.26 -7.69 -5.48
C GLY A 42 5.33 -8.03 -6.97
N TYR A 43 6.37 -7.59 -7.68
CA TYR A 43 6.55 -7.93 -9.09
C TYR A 43 6.60 -9.43 -9.32
N GLY A 44 5.94 -9.90 -10.36
CA GLY A 44 5.91 -11.28 -10.78
C GLY A 44 5.60 -11.43 -12.25
N LEU A 45 5.80 -12.63 -12.77
CA LEU A 45 5.47 -13.00 -14.15
C LEU A 45 4.48 -14.17 -14.15
N SER A 46 3.59 -14.19 -15.13
CA SER A 46 2.66 -15.28 -15.35
C SER A 46 2.74 -15.79 -16.78
N TYR A 47 2.37 -17.03 -17.02
CA TYR A 47 2.21 -17.60 -18.37
C TYR A 47 0.85 -17.26 -19.00
N THR A 48 -0.01 -16.57 -18.28
CA THR A 48 -1.33 -16.12 -18.73
C THR A 48 -1.58 -14.70 -18.22
N THR A 49 -2.66 -14.06 -18.67
CA THR A 49 -3.02 -12.71 -18.27
C THR A 49 -4.28 -12.72 -17.43
N PHE A 50 -4.36 -11.78 -16.49
CA PHE A 50 -5.51 -11.62 -15.61
C PHE A 50 -6.02 -10.18 -15.61
N THR A 51 -7.31 -10.03 -15.29
CA THR A 51 -7.88 -8.76 -14.85
C THR A 51 -8.45 -8.91 -13.46
N GLN A 52 -8.44 -7.80 -12.70
CA GLN A 52 -8.91 -7.77 -11.33
C GLN A 52 -9.93 -6.63 -11.17
N THR A 53 -11.07 -6.92 -10.54
CA THR A 53 -12.11 -5.92 -10.27
C THR A 53 -12.60 -6.01 -8.83
N ILE A 54 -12.86 -4.87 -8.19
CA ILE A 54 -13.47 -4.86 -6.86
C ILE A 54 -14.94 -5.24 -6.99
N LYS A 55 -15.30 -6.43 -6.51
CA LYS A 55 -16.68 -6.92 -6.46
C LYS A 55 -17.47 -6.27 -5.33
N SER A 56 -16.85 -6.16 -4.15
CA SER A 56 -17.42 -5.51 -2.98
C SER A 56 -16.32 -5.03 -2.05
N SER A 57 -16.60 -3.99 -1.27
CA SER A 57 -15.68 -3.51 -0.25
C SER A 57 -16.46 -3.04 0.97
N ASP A 58 -16.08 -3.55 2.15
CA ASP A 58 -16.55 -3.12 3.45
C ASP A 58 -15.34 -2.53 4.20
N VAL A 59 -15.05 -1.27 3.90
CA VAL A 59 -13.93 -0.53 4.49
C VAL A 59 -14.48 0.70 5.20
N SER A 60 -14.39 0.73 6.53
CA SER A 60 -14.98 1.77 7.37
C SER A 60 -13.99 2.53 8.24
N LEU A 61 -12.73 2.13 8.30
CA LEU A 61 -11.62 2.76 9.07
C LEU A 61 -11.99 3.15 10.51
N LYS A 62 -12.68 2.27 11.23
CA LYS A 62 -12.98 2.44 12.66
C LYS A 62 -11.88 1.79 13.50
N ALA A 63 -11.53 2.40 14.62
CA ALA A 63 -10.61 1.79 15.59
C ALA A 63 -11.04 0.37 15.93
N HIS A 64 -10.11 -0.56 15.95
CA HIS A 64 -10.32 -2.00 16.19
C HIS A 64 -11.27 -2.69 15.19
N GLY A 65 -11.56 -2.00 14.06
CA GLY A 65 -12.42 -2.53 13.03
C GLY A 65 -11.71 -3.52 12.11
N THR A 66 -12.47 -4.52 11.65
CA THR A 66 -12.08 -5.38 10.55
C THR A 66 -12.71 -4.87 9.27
N ASN A 67 -11.91 -4.82 8.21
CA ASN A 67 -12.32 -4.39 6.88
C ASN A 67 -12.12 -5.54 5.90
N SER A 68 -12.83 -5.52 4.78
CA SER A 68 -12.66 -6.51 3.73
C SER A 68 -12.85 -5.94 2.34
N VAL A 69 -12.11 -6.51 1.39
CA VAL A 69 -12.26 -6.24 -0.06
C VAL A 69 -12.36 -7.59 -0.76
N THR A 70 -13.46 -7.80 -1.47
CA THR A 70 -13.65 -8.97 -2.33
C THR A 70 -13.36 -8.58 -3.76
N VAL A 71 -12.52 -9.35 -4.42
CA VAL A 71 -12.01 -9.13 -5.76
C VAL A 71 -12.42 -10.28 -6.66
N THR A 72 -12.98 -9.97 -7.82
CA THR A 72 -13.16 -10.93 -8.91
C THR A 72 -11.91 -10.89 -9.79
N VAL A 73 -11.28 -12.03 -9.96
CA VAL A 73 -10.13 -12.27 -10.83
C VAL A 73 -10.61 -13.04 -12.05
N GLU A 74 -10.33 -12.56 -13.26
CA GLU A 74 -10.62 -13.24 -14.51
C GLU A 74 -9.33 -13.59 -15.23
N ASN A 75 -9.18 -14.84 -15.64
CA ASN A 75 -8.11 -15.25 -16.54
C ASN A 75 -8.48 -14.88 -17.97
N THR A 76 -7.88 -13.82 -18.49
CA THR A 76 -8.11 -13.29 -19.84
C THR A 76 -7.19 -13.90 -20.89
N GLY A 77 -6.24 -14.72 -20.47
CA GLY A 77 -5.31 -15.41 -21.38
C GLY A 77 -5.83 -16.75 -21.87
N SER A 78 -4.93 -17.53 -22.47
CA SER A 78 -5.28 -18.78 -23.17
C SER A 78 -4.92 -20.05 -22.42
N VAL A 79 -4.23 -19.96 -21.29
CA VAL A 79 -3.81 -21.12 -20.48
C VAL A 79 -4.27 -20.93 -19.04
N ALA A 80 -4.49 -22.03 -18.34
CA ALA A 80 -4.83 -22.00 -16.90
C ALA A 80 -3.65 -21.43 -16.08
N GLY A 81 -3.97 -20.71 -15.01
CA GLY A 81 -2.96 -20.11 -14.15
C GLY A 81 -3.51 -19.64 -12.81
N LYS A 82 -2.59 -19.23 -11.93
CA LYS A 82 -2.91 -18.68 -10.61
C LYS A 82 -2.47 -17.21 -10.55
N GLU A 83 -3.26 -16.40 -9.86
CA GLU A 83 -2.99 -14.99 -9.65
C GLU A 83 -2.80 -14.66 -8.18
N ILE A 84 -1.96 -13.66 -7.89
CA ILE A 84 -1.81 -13.07 -6.56
C ILE A 84 -2.42 -11.69 -6.57
N VAL A 85 -3.58 -11.56 -5.93
CA VAL A 85 -4.24 -10.28 -5.73
C VAL A 85 -3.53 -9.53 -4.60
N GLN A 86 -3.06 -8.32 -4.86
CA GLN A 86 -2.35 -7.49 -3.90
C GLN A 86 -3.14 -6.20 -3.67
N LEU A 87 -3.47 -5.93 -2.40
CA LEU A 87 -4.17 -4.71 -1.99
C LEU A 87 -3.19 -3.77 -1.31
N TYR A 88 -2.98 -2.62 -1.91
CA TYR A 88 -2.12 -1.57 -1.38
C TYR A 88 -2.93 -0.38 -0.88
N MET A 89 -2.44 0.28 0.15
CA MET A 89 -3.00 1.53 0.67
C MET A 89 -2.05 2.68 0.36
N ASP A 90 -2.62 3.75 -0.16
CA ASP A 90 -2.03 5.08 -0.23
C ASP A 90 -2.72 5.96 0.81
N ALA A 91 -1.97 6.36 1.83
CA ALA A 91 -2.47 7.19 2.93
C ALA A 91 -2.27 8.68 2.64
N PRO A 92 -3.04 9.58 3.28
CA PRO A 92 -2.75 11.01 3.20
C PRO A 92 -1.31 11.29 3.55
N TYR A 93 -0.53 11.88 2.63
CA TYR A 93 0.87 12.18 2.81
C TYR A 93 1.18 13.63 2.47
N HIS A 94 1.78 14.36 3.40
CA HIS A 94 2.17 15.74 3.23
C HIS A 94 3.64 15.93 3.58
N GLN A 95 4.44 16.28 2.59
CA GLN A 95 5.87 16.56 2.74
C GLN A 95 6.19 17.78 3.60
N ASP A 96 5.25 18.72 3.68
CA ASP A 96 5.41 19.98 4.41
C ASP A 96 5.18 19.85 5.92
N GLY A 97 4.88 18.63 6.40
CA GLY A 97 4.57 18.37 7.80
C GLY A 97 3.25 19.00 8.25
N SER A 98 2.36 19.35 7.32
CA SER A 98 1.07 19.96 7.62
C SER A 98 0.06 19.02 8.26
N LEU A 99 0.30 17.71 8.15
CA LEU A 99 -0.43 16.67 8.86
C LEU A 99 0.37 16.18 10.07
N GLY A 100 -0.34 15.82 11.09
CA GLY A 100 0.20 15.32 12.35
C GLY A 100 -0.29 16.14 13.53
N ILE A 101 -0.50 15.46 14.65
CA ILE A 101 -1.03 16.05 15.88
C ILE A 101 -0.03 17.06 16.47
N SER A 102 1.26 16.84 16.25
CA SER A 102 2.34 17.68 16.77
C SER A 102 2.71 18.90 15.91
N GLY A 103 2.07 19.08 14.75
CA GLY A 103 2.44 20.14 13.79
C GLY A 103 3.78 19.92 13.09
N LYS A 104 4.43 18.75 13.29
CA LYS A 104 5.69 18.37 12.62
C LYS A 104 5.48 17.37 11.50
N GLY A 105 4.24 16.98 11.25
CA GLY A 105 3.89 15.92 10.33
C GLY A 105 4.19 14.52 10.85
N LEU A 106 3.39 13.58 10.42
CA LEU A 106 3.61 12.16 10.68
C LEU A 106 4.27 11.54 9.44
N GLU A 107 5.52 11.10 9.60
CA GLU A 107 6.23 10.43 8.53
C GLU A 107 5.57 9.07 8.22
N LYS A 108 5.15 8.88 6.99
CA LYS A 108 4.45 7.68 6.52
C LYS A 108 5.04 7.18 5.21
N SER A 109 4.77 5.93 4.90
CA SER A 109 5.10 5.38 3.60
C SER A 109 4.07 5.83 2.56
N LYS A 110 4.51 6.16 1.35
CA LYS A 110 3.64 6.48 0.21
C LYS A 110 2.67 5.34 -0.08
N VAL A 111 3.18 4.10 -0.07
CA VAL A 111 2.39 2.91 -0.36
C VAL A 111 2.69 1.80 0.64
N VAL A 112 1.65 1.10 1.07
CA VAL A 112 1.74 -0.01 2.03
C VAL A 112 0.91 -1.18 1.55
N LEU A 113 1.50 -2.38 1.43
CA LEU A 113 0.73 -3.61 1.21
C LEU A 113 -0.14 -3.86 2.45
N VAL A 114 -1.44 -3.83 2.25
CA VAL A 114 -2.46 -4.05 3.29
C VAL A 114 -2.71 -5.54 3.48
N GLY A 115 -2.78 -6.26 2.36
CA GLY A 115 -3.01 -7.68 2.35
C GLY A 115 -2.91 -8.25 0.94
N TYR A 116 -2.91 -9.56 0.86
CA TYR A 116 -2.89 -10.28 -0.41
C TYR A 116 -3.69 -11.58 -0.31
N ALA A 117 -4.15 -12.07 -1.45
CA ALA A 117 -4.78 -13.38 -1.58
C ALA A 117 -4.29 -14.06 -2.86
N LYS A 118 -4.14 -15.38 -2.81
CA LYS A 118 -3.78 -16.18 -3.98
C LYS A 118 -4.99 -16.97 -4.44
N THR A 119 -5.25 -16.96 -5.75
CA THR A 119 -6.31 -17.78 -6.35
C THR A 119 -5.90 -19.26 -6.41
N ASP A 120 -6.89 -20.11 -6.56
CA ASP A 120 -6.66 -21.44 -7.15
C ASP A 120 -6.27 -21.30 -8.62
N GLU A 121 -6.11 -22.41 -9.32
CA GLU A 121 -5.90 -22.40 -10.75
C GLU A 121 -7.20 -22.03 -11.46
N ILE A 122 -7.14 -20.95 -12.24
CA ILE A 122 -8.28 -20.41 -13.01
C ILE A 122 -8.07 -20.79 -14.47
N GLU A 123 -9.02 -21.54 -15.03
CA GLU A 123 -9.03 -21.90 -16.45
C GLU A 123 -9.19 -20.65 -17.34
N ALA A 124 -8.72 -20.73 -18.59
CA ALA A 124 -8.86 -19.65 -19.57
C ALA A 124 -10.32 -19.20 -19.71
N GLY A 125 -10.57 -17.89 -19.61
CA GLY A 125 -11.89 -17.26 -19.67
C GLY A 125 -12.78 -17.53 -18.45
N LYS A 126 -12.24 -18.02 -17.33
CA LYS A 126 -12.96 -18.23 -16.08
C LYS A 126 -12.59 -17.20 -15.03
N THR A 127 -13.44 -17.11 -14.00
CA THR A 127 -13.29 -16.17 -12.90
C THR A 127 -13.27 -16.89 -11.56
N GLN A 128 -12.61 -16.25 -10.58
CA GLN A 128 -12.65 -16.64 -9.17
C GLN A 128 -12.74 -15.38 -8.30
N ASP A 129 -13.52 -15.46 -7.23
CA ASP A 129 -13.52 -14.41 -6.21
C ASP A 129 -12.55 -14.77 -5.09
N VAL A 130 -11.81 -13.77 -4.62
CA VAL A 130 -10.98 -13.85 -3.42
C VAL A 130 -11.28 -12.67 -2.50
N THR A 131 -11.16 -12.87 -1.19
CA THR A 131 -11.40 -11.82 -0.20
C THR A 131 -10.12 -11.56 0.59
N ILE A 132 -9.77 -10.28 0.74
CA ILE A 132 -8.67 -9.80 1.57
C ILE A 132 -9.29 -9.12 2.78
N GLU A 133 -8.95 -9.62 3.98
CA GLU A 133 -9.35 -9.01 5.26
C GLU A 133 -8.16 -8.33 5.90
N PHE A 134 -8.42 -7.18 6.56
CA PHE A 134 -7.39 -6.42 7.26
C PHE A 134 -7.97 -5.62 8.43
N LYS A 135 -7.14 -5.30 9.41
CA LYS A 135 -7.54 -4.48 10.54
C LYS A 135 -7.19 -3.01 10.32
N THR A 136 -8.07 -2.12 10.74
CA THR A 136 -7.80 -0.66 10.74
C THR A 136 -6.54 -0.32 11.53
N ASP A 137 -6.31 -1.00 12.64
CA ASP A 137 -5.17 -0.77 13.53
C ASP A 137 -3.81 -1.01 12.86
N ASP A 138 -3.75 -1.93 11.89
CA ASP A 138 -2.51 -2.24 11.16
C ASP A 138 -2.12 -1.17 10.13
N LEU A 139 -3.03 -0.24 9.84
CA LEU A 139 -2.81 0.89 8.94
C LEU A 139 -2.18 2.10 9.63
N ALA A 140 -2.18 2.12 10.97
CA ALA A 140 -1.68 3.23 11.75
C ALA A 140 -0.14 3.36 11.68
N SER A 141 0.34 4.60 11.72
CA SER A 141 1.78 4.92 11.77
C SER A 141 2.16 5.44 13.15
N PHE A 142 3.40 5.19 13.58
CA PHE A 142 3.88 5.64 14.88
C PHE A 142 4.30 7.12 14.82
N ASP A 143 3.67 7.95 15.64
CA ASP A 143 3.99 9.39 15.76
C ASP A 143 5.13 9.61 16.78
N ASN A 144 6.36 9.51 16.30
CA ASN A 144 7.55 9.63 17.12
C ASN A 144 7.80 11.06 17.64
N PHE A 145 7.26 12.07 16.97
CA PHE A 145 7.55 13.48 17.28
C PHE A 145 6.41 14.18 18.05
N GLY A 146 5.23 13.55 18.10
CA GLY A 146 4.04 14.13 18.73
C GLY A 146 3.54 13.30 19.90
N GLN A 147 2.69 12.34 19.63
CA GLN A 147 1.95 11.60 20.67
C GLN A 147 2.75 10.45 21.31
N GLY A 148 3.84 10.00 20.69
CA GLY A 148 4.58 8.83 21.15
C GLY A 148 3.77 7.54 21.08
N CYS A 149 2.78 7.48 20.22
CA CYS A 149 1.90 6.34 20.01
C CYS A 149 1.53 6.17 18.54
N TYR A 150 0.79 5.11 18.21
CA TYR A 150 0.25 4.92 16.87
C TYR A 150 -0.92 5.85 16.59
N VAL A 151 -0.98 6.34 15.35
CA VAL A 151 -1.98 7.29 14.88
C VAL A 151 -2.43 6.91 13.48
N LEU A 152 -3.74 6.96 13.24
CA LEU A 152 -4.30 6.95 11.90
C LEU A 152 -4.91 8.34 11.65
N GLU A 153 -4.28 9.12 10.79
CA GLU A 153 -4.66 10.52 10.57
C GLU A 153 -5.92 10.64 9.73
N LYS A 154 -6.73 11.66 10.02
CA LYS A 154 -7.87 12.02 9.17
C LYS A 154 -7.41 12.32 7.75
N GLY A 155 -8.24 11.99 6.77
CA GLY A 155 -7.98 12.26 5.36
C GLY A 155 -8.52 11.18 4.46
N GLU A 156 -8.22 11.27 3.18
CA GLU A 156 -8.63 10.29 2.19
C GLU A 156 -7.56 9.21 2.01
N TYR A 157 -7.98 7.97 2.12
CA TYR A 157 -7.17 6.76 1.93
C TYR A 157 -7.61 6.08 0.64
N HIS A 158 -6.66 5.69 -0.18
CA HIS A 158 -6.93 4.93 -1.40
C HIS A 158 -6.47 3.49 -1.22
N PHE A 159 -7.38 2.55 -1.46
CA PHE A 159 -7.10 1.11 -1.47
C PHE A 159 -7.06 0.65 -2.92
N ASN A 160 -5.86 0.27 -3.38
CA ASN A 160 -5.56 0.01 -4.78
C ASN A 160 -5.23 -1.47 -5.00
N LEU A 161 -5.87 -2.09 -5.97
CA LEU A 161 -5.44 -3.38 -6.51
C LEU A 161 -4.33 -3.12 -7.52
N GLN A 162 -3.13 -3.63 -7.27
CA GLN A 162 -1.93 -3.36 -8.06
C GLN A 162 -1.09 -4.62 -8.24
N ASP A 163 -0.38 -4.73 -9.36
CA ASP A 163 0.56 -5.82 -9.61
C ASP A 163 1.79 -5.78 -8.72
N ASN A 164 2.20 -4.57 -8.35
CA ASN A 164 3.38 -4.35 -7.51
C ASN A 164 3.31 -2.98 -6.80
N ALA A 165 4.23 -2.73 -5.90
CA ALA A 165 4.26 -1.52 -5.09
C ALA A 165 4.48 -0.22 -5.88
N HIS A 166 5.04 -0.28 -7.09
CA HIS A 166 5.40 0.92 -7.89
C HIS A 166 4.31 1.35 -8.88
N CYS A 167 3.19 0.63 -8.98
CA CYS A 167 2.12 0.97 -9.95
C CYS A 167 1.49 2.35 -9.72
N TRP A 168 1.60 2.93 -8.53
CA TRP A 168 1.09 4.27 -8.23
C TRP A 168 1.72 5.38 -9.09
N SER A 169 2.95 5.18 -9.57
CA SER A 169 3.68 6.17 -10.38
C SER A 169 3.41 6.06 -11.88
N GLN A 170 2.70 5.00 -12.30
CA GLN A 170 2.58 4.66 -13.71
C GLN A 170 1.22 5.08 -14.29
N THR A 171 1.26 5.70 -15.46
CA THR A 171 0.09 5.89 -16.29
C THR A 171 -0.22 4.60 -17.04
N SER A 172 -1.42 4.15 -16.99
CA SER A 172 -2.07 2.89 -17.33
C SER A 172 -1.75 2.20 -18.69
N THR A 173 -0.55 2.27 -19.23
CA THR A 173 -0.23 1.68 -20.55
C THR A 173 0.76 0.51 -20.52
N ASP A 174 1.33 0.20 -19.36
CA ASP A 174 2.31 -0.88 -19.19
C ASP A 174 1.76 -1.99 -18.28
N ASP A 175 2.42 -3.15 -18.27
CA ASP A 175 2.14 -4.33 -17.45
C ASP A 175 2.11 -4.09 -15.92
N ASN A 176 2.14 -2.84 -15.48
CA ASN A 176 2.13 -2.38 -14.10
C ASN A 176 0.86 -1.57 -13.79
N ALA A 177 -0.32 -2.13 -14.01
CA ALA A 177 -1.56 -1.41 -13.86
C ALA A 177 -2.06 -1.35 -12.40
N VAL A 178 -2.68 -0.21 -12.03
CA VAL A 178 -3.69 -0.18 -10.97
C VAL A 178 -4.99 -0.69 -11.59
N TYR A 179 -5.41 -1.90 -11.23
CA TYR A 179 -6.64 -2.50 -11.77
C TYR A 179 -7.90 -1.79 -11.29
N ALA A 180 -7.94 -1.44 -10.01
CA ALA A 180 -9.07 -0.75 -9.39
C ALA A 180 -8.63 -0.01 -8.14
N SER A 181 -9.35 1.06 -7.78
CA SER A 181 -9.12 1.85 -6.58
C SER A 181 -10.43 2.11 -5.84
N LYS A 182 -10.35 2.08 -4.50
CA LYS A 182 -11.43 2.46 -3.59
C LYS A 182 -10.95 3.56 -2.66
N ALA A 183 -11.54 4.76 -2.78
CA ALA A 183 -11.31 5.84 -1.84
C ALA A 183 -12.22 5.70 -0.60
N VAL A 184 -11.65 5.96 0.58
CA VAL A 184 -12.35 5.97 1.86
C VAL A 184 -11.85 7.15 2.68
N THR A 185 -12.76 7.99 3.16
CA THR A 185 -12.43 9.14 4.00
C THR A 185 -12.53 8.78 5.48
N LEU A 186 -11.47 9.10 6.23
CA LEU A 186 -11.47 9.10 7.69
C LEU A 186 -11.69 10.54 8.16
N ASP A 187 -12.85 10.81 8.77
CA ASP A 187 -13.27 12.17 9.15
C ASP A 187 -12.52 12.71 10.37
N SER A 188 -12.03 11.83 11.23
CA SER A 188 -11.34 12.19 12.47
C SER A 188 -10.13 11.29 12.70
N THR A 189 -9.02 11.88 13.14
CA THR A 189 -7.81 11.14 13.50
C THR A 189 -8.08 10.17 14.65
N ILE A 190 -7.61 8.92 14.50
CA ILE A 190 -7.64 7.91 15.56
C ILE A 190 -6.27 7.91 16.24
N VAL A 191 -6.26 8.09 17.56
CA VAL A 191 -5.07 8.05 18.41
C VAL A 191 -5.13 6.81 19.29
N TYR A 192 -4.12 5.94 19.19
CA TYR A 192 -4.07 4.67 19.92
C TYR A 192 -3.28 4.84 21.23
N ASN A 193 -3.90 5.52 22.18
CA ASN A 193 -3.41 5.70 23.55
C ASN A 193 -4.56 5.61 24.55
N ASP A 194 -4.26 5.65 25.86
CA ASP A 194 -5.25 5.47 26.94
C ASP A 194 -6.33 6.59 26.96
N ASP A 195 -6.02 7.79 26.44
CA ASP A 195 -6.94 8.92 26.33
C ASP A 195 -7.76 8.91 25.03
N GLY A 196 -7.44 8.00 24.11
CA GLY A 196 -8.06 7.87 22.77
C GLY A 196 -8.73 6.51 22.58
N ALA A 197 -8.31 5.81 21.53
CA ALA A 197 -8.88 4.51 21.14
C ALA A 197 -8.33 3.31 21.95
N GLY A 198 -7.41 3.53 22.89
CA GLY A 198 -6.69 2.45 23.58
C GLY A 198 -5.54 1.88 22.74
N LYS A 199 -4.96 0.78 23.18
CA LYS A 199 -3.87 0.12 22.43
C LYS A 199 -4.42 -0.58 21.19
N ARG A 200 -3.62 -0.63 20.14
CA ARG A 200 -3.96 -1.45 18.96
C ARG A 200 -4.03 -2.93 19.36
N ASP A 201 -4.89 -3.69 18.70
CA ASP A 201 -5.02 -5.15 18.94
C ASP A 201 -3.68 -5.88 18.75
N SER A 202 -2.88 -5.48 17.76
CA SER A 202 -1.54 -6.04 17.49
C SER A 202 -0.54 -5.80 18.64
N ASP A 203 -0.68 -4.68 19.38
CA ASP A 203 0.19 -4.36 20.52
C ASP A 203 -0.23 -5.11 21.78
N ALA A 204 -1.52 -5.38 21.94
CA ALA A 204 -2.05 -6.14 23.08
C ALA A 204 -1.54 -7.59 23.07
N SER A 205 -1.33 -8.18 21.89
CA SER A 205 -0.80 -9.56 21.75
C SER A 205 0.68 -9.70 22.14
N VAL A 206 1.46 -8.62 22.01
CA VAL A 206 2.90 -8.60 22.36
C VAL A 206 3.12 -8.45 23.87
N ALA A 207 2.20 -7.78 24.55
CA ALA A 207 2.30 -7.60 26.02
C ALA A 207 1.89 -8.84 26.84
N ALA A 208 1.34 -9.87 26.18
CA ALA A 208 0.89 -11.12 26.79
C ALA A 208 1.93 -12.27 26.73
N ASN A 209 3.11 -12.04 26.12
CA ASN A 209 4.25 -12.94 26.07
C ASN A 209 5.43 -12.31 26.82
#